data_3ba17bfb4b3720951a25e4704210d722
#
_entry.id   3ba17bfb4b3720951a25e4704210d722
#
_cell.length_a   1.000
_cell.length_b   1.000
_cell.length_c   1.000
_cell.angle_alpha   90.00
_cell.angle_beta   90.00
_cell.angle_gamma   90.00
#
_symmetry.space_group_name_H-M   'P 1'
#
loop_
_entity.id
_entity.type
_entity.pdbx_description
1 polymer ?
#
loop_
_entity_poly.entity_id
_entity_poly.type
_entity_poly.pdbx_seq_one_letter_code
_entity_poly.pdbx_strand_id
1 'polypeptide(L)'
;MSSLKDKSSASAAERQERMAAALAADPGHKTWSWRGIQTILITLCVCCCSEDAGLDGAVMSGINAMKQYQSYFGMSESGAQTGIVFGIYTIGGLIGSFPAAYLPDRFGRRAPMFFGNLVLIVGAVLSATATHRGTFIGGRLLTGIGMGCANTSAKSYLAEIVPPQTRGFWVGLFNSLYYIGQMSATGMMVATGRWTGNQLAWRLPLYIQAVPAGINVLFVYLCPESPRWLYANGRKDEARAVLAKLHSGTNDHYSPVVEIEMEEIEEKTSLDGADKRFWDIRSLIRTASDRYRTGSAVMVGIFGQLSGNGMVTYFLPVLLGQAGITSQDKKLTLTFVNSVTSMVGALIGSAVIDRLGRRALLLGSTTMLICILGIIIGLLSSDGNSRQANAGIAFSKWRVLITSVLF
;
A
#
# COMPACT_ATOMS: atom_id res chain seq x y z
N MET A 1 -11.07 -32.84 16.43
CA MET A 1 -10.80 -31.67 15.54
C MET A 1 -12.06 -31.09 14.90
N SER A 2 -13.09 -31.91 14.57
CA SER A 2 -14.39 -31.42 14.06
C SER A 2 -15.17 -30.58 15.07
N SER A 3 -15.25 -31.04 16.31
CA SER A 3 -16.04 -30.38 17.39
C SER A 3 -15.55 -28.99 17.79
N LEU A 4 -14.24 -28.70 17.66
CA LEU A 4 -13.66 -27.36 17.91
C LEU A 4 -13.93 -26.41 16.72
N LYS A 5 -13.97 -26.93 15.50
CA LYS A 5 -14.35 -26.13 14.32
C LYS A 5 -15.84 -25.75 14.37
N ASP A 6 -16.73 -26.66 14.78
CA ASP A 6 -18.14 -26.38 14.90
C ASP A 6 -18.45 -25.36 16.00
N LYS A 7 -17.78 -25.43 17.15
CA LYS A 7 -17.92 -24.42 18.21
C LYS A 7 -17.41 -23.04 17.79
N SER A 8 -16.32 -22.96 17.03
CA SER A 8 -15.78 -21.67 16.55
C SER A 8 -16.62 -21.06 15.44
N SER A 9 -17.23 -21.87 14.58
CA SER A 9 -18.15 -21.41 13.54
C SER A 9 -19.50 -20.96 14.10
N ALA A 10 -20.04 -21.67 15.09
CA ALA A 10 -21.25 -21.28 15.80
C ALA A 10 -21.07 -19.93 16.52
N SER A 11 -19.93 -19.73 17.23
CA SER A 11 -19.64 -18.46 17.90
C SER A 11 -19.42 -17.29 16.92
N ALA A 12 -18.89 -17.54 15.73
CA ALA A 12 -18.74 -16.52 14.70
C ALA A 12 -20.08 -16.12 14.06
N ALA A 13 -20.98 -17.08 13.83
CA ALA A 13 -22.32 -16.82 13.32
C ALA A 13 -23.15 -16.02 14.32
N GLU A 14 -23.12 -16.41 15.59
CA GLU A 14 -23.80 -15.70 16.68
C GLU A 14 -23.32 -14.24 16.82
N ARG A 15 -22.00 -14.00 16.68
CA ARG A 15 -21.46 -12.63 16.68
C ARG A 15 -21.93 -11.83 15.47
N GLN A 16 -22.03 -12.44 14.30
CA GLN A 16 -22.56 -11.76 13.11
C GLN A 16 -24.04 -11.39 13.30
N GLU A 17 -24.83 -12.26 13.90
CA GLU A 17 -26.22 -11.96 14.21
C GLU A 17 -26.34 -10.82 15.24
N ARG A 18 -25.58 -10.86 16.32
CA ARG A 18 -25.55 -9.78 17.33
C ARG A 18 -25.15 -8.45 16.69
N MET A 19 -24.11 -8.43 15.85
CA MET A 19 -23.67 -7.24 15.14
C MET A 19 -24.75 -6.76 14.15
N ALA A 20 -25.41 -7.66 13.40
CA ALA A 20 -26.49 -7.32 12.49
C ALA A 20 -27.70 -6.71 13.23
N ALA A 21 -28.05 -7.27 14.40
CA ALA A 21 -29.12 -6.72 15.25
C ALA A 21 -28.74 -5.34 15.82
N ALA A 22 -27.50 -5.15 16.26
CA ALA A 22 -27.02 -3.87 16.74
C ALA A 22 -27.02 -2.80 15.64
N LEU A 23 -26.65 -3.16 14.42
CA LEU A 23 -26.69 -2.28 13.25
C LEU A 23 -28.10 -1.95 12.79
N ALA A 24 -29.07 -2.84 13.00
CA ALA A 24 -30.48 -2.55 12.76
C ALA A 24 -31.03 -1.50 13.77
N ALA A 25 -30.49 -1.52 15.00
CA ALA A 25 -30.84 -0.55 16.03
C ALA A 25 -30.11 0.81 15.85
N ASP A 26 -28.83 0.77 15.45
CA ASP A 26 -28.02 1.96 15.18
C ASP A 26 -27.26 1.79 13.84
N PRO A 27 -27.84 2.25 12.72
CA PRO A 27 -27.22 2.07 11.39
C PRO A 27 -25.97 2.93 11.15
N GLY A 28 -25.49 3.65 12.16
CA GLY A 28 -24.34 4.53 12.04
C GLY A 28 -24.63 5.86 11.33
N HIS A 29 -23.59 6.58 10.95
CA HIS A 29 -23.72 7.89 10.31
C HIS A 29 -24.08 7.78 8.82
N LYS A 30 -25.03 8.62 8.39
CA LYS A 30 -25.26 8.83 6.95
C LYS A 30 -23.98 9.46 6.34
N THR A 31 -23.58 8.99 5.17
CA THR A 31 -22.36 9.40 4.46
C THR A 31 -22.24 10.92 4.28
N TRP A 32 -23.36 11.61 4.03
CA TRP A 32 -23.45 13.06 3.85
C TRP A 32 -23.76 13.84 5.14
N SER A 33 -23.76 13.19 6.31
CA SER A 33 -23.79 13.87 7.59
C SER A 33 -22.44 14.54 7.85
N TRP A 34 -22.41 15.63 8.63
CA TRP A 34 -21.17 16.28 9.05
C TRP A 34 -20.15 15.29 9.64
N ARG A 35 -20.60 14.33 10.42
CA ARG A 35 -19.74 13.27 10.98
C ARG A 35 -19.30 12.25 9.94
N GLY A 36 -20.17 11.90 9.01
CA GLY A 36 -19.78 11.06 7.86
C GLY A 36 -18.67 11.72 7.03
N ILE A 37 -18.78 13.02 6.77
CA ILE A 37 -17.74 13.80 6.09
C ILE A 37 -16.43 13.82 6.90
N GLN A 38 -16.49 13.99 8.22
CA GLN A 38 -15.30 13.91 9.08
C GLN A 38 -14.62 12.54 8.98
N THR A 39 -15.39 11.45 9.03
CA THR A 39 -14.83 10.08 8.87
C THR A 39 -14.18 9.90 7.50
N ILE A 40 -14.80 10.41 6.43
CA ILE A 40 -14.21 10.38 5.09
C ILE A 40 -12.89 11.17 5.04
N LEU A 41 -12.86 12.38 5.61
CA LEU A 41 -11.65 13.21 5.64
C LEU A 41 -10.51 12.55 6.43
N ILE A 42 -10.82 11.95 7.59
CA ILE A 42 -9.85 11.17 8.38
C ILE A 42 -9.29 10.01 7.54
N THR A 43 -10.17 9.26 6.90
CA THR A 43 -9.79 8.12 6.07
C THR A 43 -8.94 8.56 4.88
N LEU A 44 -9.32 9.64 4.18
CA LEU A 44 -8.54 10.19 3.07
C LEU A 44 -7.16 10.68 3.52
N CYS A 45 -7.05 11.33 4.69
CA CYS A 45 -5.76 11.72 5.26
C CYS A 45 -4.83 10.50 5.45
N VAL A 46 -5.36 9.38 5.92
CA VAL A 46 -4.61 8.13 6.07
C VAL A 46 -4.27 7.52 4.71
N CYS A 47 -5.18 7.62 3.76
CA CYS A 47 -5.00 7.12 2.41
C CYS A 47 -3.88 7.84 1.63
N CYS A 48 -3.51 9.08 2.00
CA CYS A 48 -2.34 9.77 1.43
C CYS A 48 -1.04 8.96 1.61
N CYS A 49 -0.92 8.14 2.66
CA CYS A 49 0.23 7.26 2.82
C CYS A 49 0.31 6.18 1.73
N SER A 50 -0.84 5.71 1.21
CA SER A 50 -0.87 4.74 0.12
C SER A 50 -0.60 5.40 -1.23
N GLU A 51 -1.16 6.59 -1.45
CA GLU A 51 -0.90 7.40 -2.65
C GLU A 51 0.59 7.71 -2.77
N ASP A 52 1.23 8.10 -1.67
CA ASP A 52 2.66 8.39 -1.59
C ASP A 52 3.51 7.17 -1.95
N ALA A 53 3.14 5.98 -1.47
CA ALA A 53 3.79 4.73 -1.85
C ALA A 53 3.72 4.46 -3.36
N GLY A 54 2.58 4.73 -3.98
CA GLY A 54 2.38 4.59 -5.42
C GLY A 54 3.18 5.59 -6.23
N LEU A 55 3.22 6.83 -5.76
CA LEU A 55 3.97 7.92 -6.35
C LEU A 55 5.47 7.62 -6.35
N ASP A 56 6.02 7.21 -5.21
CA ASP A 56 7.44 6.88 -5.06
C ASP A 56 7.85 5.66 -5.90
N GLY A 57 7.03 4.62 -5.92
CA GLY A 57 7.29 3.43 -6.73
C GLY A 57 7.38 3.73 -8.23
N ALA A 58 6.62 4.71 -8.72
CA ALA A 58 6.59 5.08 -10.14
C ALA A 58 7.62 6.14 -10.51
N VAL A 59 7.92 7.09 -9.60
CA VAL A 59 8.84 8.20 -9.86
C VAL A 59 10.19 7.70 -10.32
N MET A 60 10.77 6.72 -9.67
CA MET A 60 12.09 6.20 -10.05
C MET A 60 12.12 5.52 -11.40
N SER A 61 11.07 4.75 -11.73
CA SER A 61 10.97 4.10 -13.04
C SER A 61 10.95 5.13 -14.18
N GLY A 62 10.16 6.18 -14.02
CA GLY A 62 10.07 7.22 -15.04
C GLY A 62 11.29 8.14 -15.11
N ILE A 63 11.85 8.56 -13.97
CA ILE A 63 13.09 9.38 -13.93
C ILE A 63 14.25 8.62 -14.58
N ASN A 64 14.35 7.31 -14.34
CA ASN A 64 15.39 6.49 -14.97
C ASN A 64 15.30 6.45 -16.50
N ALA A 65 14.10 6.64 -17.08
CA ALA A 65 13.90 6.74 -18.52
C ALA A 65 14.28 8.12 -19.09
N MET A 66 14.51 9.13 -18.26
CA MET A 66 14.79 10.50 -18.69
C MET A 66 16.28 10.69 -18.99
N LYS A 67 16.59 11.13 -20.20
CA LYS A 67 17.96 11.47 -20.62
C LYS A 67 18.59 12.57 -19.77
N GLN A 68 17.78 13.51 -19.26
CA GLN A 68 18.20 14.59 -18.39
C GLN A 68 18.81 14.06 -17.07
N TYR A 69 18.17 13.04 -16.45
CA TYR A 69 18.68 12.39 -15.25
C TYR A 69 19.94 11.57 -15.54
N GLN A 70 19.92 10.80 -16.62
CA GLN A 70 21.04 9.96 -17.02
C GLN A 70 22.29 10.78 -17.30
N SER A 71 22.16 11.86 -18.07
CA SER A 71 23.28 12.74 -18.39
C SER A 71 23.81 13.49 -17.16
N TYR A 72 22.92 13.88 -16.23
CA TYR A 72 23.32 14.60 -15.02
C TYR A 72 24.20 13.76 -14.08
N PHE A 73 23.80 12.52 -13.84
CA PHE A 73 24.55 11.59 -12.98
C PHE A 73 25.53 10.69 -13.73
N GLY A 74 25.58 10.75 -15.07
CA GLY A 74 26.39 9.86 -15.90
C GLY A 74 26.04 8.38 -15.69
N MET A 75 24.74 8.07 -15.59
CA MET A 75 24.21 6.73 -15.35
C MET A 75 23.50 6.21 -16.60
N SER A 76 23.49 4.89 -16.79
CA SER A 76 22.73 4.24 -17.86
C SER A 76 21.36 3.78 -17.35
N GLU A 77 20.38 3.58 -18.27
CA GLU A 77 19.06 3.03 -17.93
C GLU A 77 19.16 1.66 -17.23
N SER A 78 20.17 0.87 -17.58
CA SER A 78 20.43 -0.46 -17.02
C SER A 78 21.90 -0.56 -16.61
N GLY A 79 22.15 -0.79 -15.34
CA GLY A 79 23.50 -0.94 -14.83
C GLY A 79 23.51 -1.16 -13.31
N ALA A 80 24.66 -1.55 -12.78
CA ALA A 80 24.83 -1.80 -11.34
C ALA A 80 24.46 -0.57 -10.50
N GLN A 81 24.79 0.63 -10.96
CA GLN A 81 24.50 1.88 -10.25
C GLN A 81 23.00 2.16 -10.17
N THR A 82 22.28 1.93 -11.25
CA THR A 82 20.81 2.06 -11.29
C THR A 82 20.17 1.00 -10.39
N GLY A 83 20.68 -0.23 -10.41
CA GLY A 83 20.25 -1.29 -9.50
C GLY A 83 20.44 -0.92 -8.03
N ILE A 84 21.54 -0.26 -7.66
CA ILE A 84 21.78 0.23 -6.29
C ILE A 84 20.73 1.26 -5.89
N VAL A 85 20.37 2.21 -6.76
CA VAL A 85 19.37 3.25 -6.47
C VAL A 85 17.98 2.66 -6.20
N PHE A 86 17.58 1.63 -6.95
CA PHE A 86 16.32 0.90 -6.69
C PHE A 86 16.42 0.02 -5.43
N GLY A 87 17.55 -0.70 -5.27
CA GLY A 87 17.75 -1.60 -4.14
C GLY A 87 17.83 -0.89 -2.79
N ILE A 88 18.48 0.28 -2.73
CA ILE A 88 18.65 1.02 -1.47
C ILE A 88 17.31 1.51 -0.90
N TYR A 89 16.35 1.86 -1.76
CA TYR A 89 15.01 2.20 -1.34
C TYR A 89 14.30 1.01 -0.67
N THR A 90 14.40 -0.18 -1.27
CA THR A 90 13.84 -1.41 -0.70
C THR A 90 14.50 -1.78 0.63
N ILE A 91 15.82 -1.63 0.73
CA ILE A 91 16.56 -1.80 1.99
C ILE A 91 16.08 -0.78 3.03
N GLY A 92 15.86 0.48 2.63
CA GLY A 92 15.27 1.50 3.49
C GLY A 92 13.90 1.08 4.02
N GLY A 93 13.01 0.58 3.16
CA GLY A 93 11.68 0.08 3.54
C GLY A 93 11.76 -1.08 4.53
N LEU A 94 12.70 -2.00 4.32
CA LEU A 94 12.97 -3.09 5.27
C LEU A 94 13.42 -2.54 6.63
N ILE A 95 14.37 -1.62 6.66
CA ILE A 95 14.83 -0.96 7.91
C ILE A 95 13.67 -0.24 8.60
N GLY A 96 12.84 0.49 7.83
CA GLY A 96 11.68 1.22 8.33
C GLY A 96 10.57 0.31 8.89
N SER A 97 10.48 -0.94 8.44
CA SER A 97 9.49 -1.90 8.94
C SER A 97 9.75 -2.36 10.38
N PHE A 98 11.00 -2.36 10.86
CA PHE A 98 11.31 -2.71 12.25
C PHE A 98 10.71 -1.71 13.26
N PRO A 99 10.97 -0.39 13.17
CA PRO A 99 10.29 0.57 14.03
C PRO A 99 8.78 0.58 13.84
N ALA A 100 8.29 0.32 12.61
CA ALA A 100 6.87 0.23 12.33
C ALA A 100 6.15 -0.92 13.05
N ALA A 101 6.85 -1.95 13.47
CA ALA A 101 6.29 -3.03 14.28
C ALA A 101 6.14 -2.65 15.77
N TYR A 102 6.97 -1.74 16.28
CA TYR A 102 7.02 -1.39 17.70
C TYR A 102 6.37 -0.03 18.02
N LEU A 103 6.68 0.99 17.25
CA LEU A 103 6.26 2.37 17.53
C LEU A 103 4.73 2.54 17.63
N PRO A 104 3.90 1.88 16.78
CA PRO A 104 2.45 2.00 16.87
C PRO A 104 1.86 1.50 18.18
N ASP A 105 2.45 0.48 18.77
CA ASP A 105 1.97 -0.07 20.03
C ASP A 105 2.36 0.78 21.23
N ARG A 106 3.53 1.44 21.17
CA ARG A 106 4.02 2.28 22.27
C ARG A 106 3.49 3.72 22.22
N PHE A 107 3.50 4.35 21.07
CA PHE A 107 3.21 5.78 20.91
C PHE A 107 1.86 6.07 20.22
N GLY A 108 1.12 5.05 19.88
CA GLY A 108 -0.11 5.19 19.09
C GLY A 108 0.16 5.12 17.59
N ARG A 109 -0.92 4.99 16.81
CA ARG A 109 -0.84 4.80 15.37
C ARG A 109 -0.48 6.09 14.63
N ARG A 110 -0.82 7.26 15.20
CA ARG A 110 -0.55 8.57 14.59
C ARG A 110 0.92 8.94 14.58
N ALA A 111 1.64 8.67 15.66
CA ALA A 111 3.05 9.04 15.80
C ALA A 111 3.95 8.40 14.71
N PRO A 112 3.91 7.08 14.42
CA PRO A 112 4.72 6.51 13.36
C PRO A 112 4.35 6.99 11.97
N MET A 113 3.07 7.31 11.70
CA MET A 113 2.66 7.95 10.45
C MET A 113 3.29 9.33 10.31
N PHE A 114 3.24 10.15 11.37
CA PHE A 114 3.83 11.49 11.38
C PHE A 114 5.34 11.45 11.14
N PHE A 115 6.07 10.72 11.98
CA PHE A 115 7.53 10.65 11.88
C PHE A 115 8.00 9.96 10.61
N GLY A 116 7.30 8.91 10.17
CA GLY A 116 7.60 8.22 8.91
C GLY A 116 7.47 9.16 7.71
N ASN A 117 6.37 9.89 7.62
CA ASN A 117 6.17 10.86 6.54
C ASN A 117 7.12 12.05 6.62
N LEU A 118 7.49 12.49 7.82
CA LEU A 118 8.51 13.54 7.99
C LEU A 118 9.87 13.09 7.44
N VAL A 119 10.30 11.88 7.78
CA VAL A 119 11.55 11.29 7.24
C VAL A 119 11.47 11.12 5.72
N LEU A 120 10.32 10.74 5.19
CA LEU A 120 10.07 10.62 3.75
C LEU A 120 10.22 11.98 3.06
N ILE A 121 9.61 13.04 3.59
CA ILE A 121 9.71 14.41 3.04
C ILE A 121 11.17 14.85 3.00
N VAL A 122 11.92 14.65 4.08
CA VAL A 122 13.36 14.98 4.13
C VAL A 122 14.12 14.19 3.07
N GLY A 123 13.85 12.90 2.92
CA GLY A 123 14.46 12.04 1.90
C GLY A 123 14.11 12.47 0.46
N ALA A 124 12.86 12.84 0.21
CA ALA A 124 12.39 13.33 -1.09
C ALA A 124 13.06 14.65 -1.48
N VAL A 125 13.13 15.63 -0.55
CA VAL A 125 13.82 16.91 -0.77
C VAL A 125 15.30 16.69 -0.99
N LEU A 126 15.94 15.83 -0.19
CA LEU A 126 17.36 15.50 -0.34
C LEU A 126 17.66 14.86 -1.70
N SER A 127 16.80 13.97 -2.17
CA SER A 127 16.91 13.36 -3.49
C SER A 127 16.71 14.39 -4.61
N ALA A 128 15.72 15.26 -4.48
CA ALA A 128 15.41 16.30 -5.48
C ALA A 128 16.48 17.38 -5.59
N THR A 129 17.17 17.71 -4.47
CA THR A 129 18.25 18.71 -4.43
C THR A 129 19.64 18.11 -4.67
N ALA A 130 19.73 16.79 -4.83
CA ALA A 130 21.02 16.10 -4.94
C ALA A 130 21.88 16.64 -6.09
N THR A 131 23.14 16.91 -5.79
CA THR A 131 24.19 17.27 -6.74
C THR A 131 25.13 16.11 -7.03
N HIS A 132 25.24 15.18 -6.10
CA HIS A 132 26.08 14.01 -6.18
C HIS A 132 25.26 12.71 -6.06
N ARG A 133 25.72 11.63 -6.68
CA ARG A 133 25.06 10.31 -6.61
C ARG A 133 24.87 9.82 -5.17
N GLY A 134 25.89 10.02 -4.30
CA GLY A 134 25.83 9.61 -2.90
C GLY A 134 24.70 10.28 -2.14
N THR A 135 24.48 11.58 -2.34
CA THR A 135 23.37 12.33 -1.74
C THR A 135 22.02 11.82 -2.24
N PHE A 136 21.92 11.51 -3.53
CA PHE A 136 20.72 10.92 -4.12
C PHE A 136 20.39 9.56 -3.51
N ILE A 137 21.38 8.67 -3.40
CA ILE A 137 21.25 7.34 -2.77
C ILE A 137 20.83 7.47 -1.30
N GLY A 138 21.47 8.41 -0.55
CA GLY A 138 21.10 8.68 0.83
C GLY A 138 19.65 9.17 0.99
N GLY A 139 19.20 10.05 0.10
CA GLY A 139 17.81 10.49 0.06
C GLY A 139 16.85 9.33 -0.23
N ARG A 140 17.18 8.43 -1.17
CA ARG A 140 16.39 7.22 -1.46
C ARG A 140 16.31 6.24 -0.29
N LEU A 141 17.38 6.10 0.48
CA LEU A 141 17.36 5.31 1.72
C LEU A 141 16.37 5.91 2.73
N LEU A 142 16.43 7.22 2.95
CA LEU A 142 15.51 7.91 3.88
C LEU A 142 14.06 7.82 3.43
N THR A 143 13.76 8.03 2.14
CA THR A 143 12.40 7.86 1.61
C THR A 143 11.89 6.44 1.85
N GLY A 144 12.73 5.42 1.65
CA GLY A 144 12.38 4.02 1.94
C GLY A 144 12.05 3.79 3.42
N ILE A 145 12.90 4.28 4.33
CA ILE A 145 12.68 4.15 5.79
C ILE A 145 11.36 4.82 6.20
N GLY A 146 11.14 6.06 5.77
CA GLY A 146 9.94 6.82 6.08
C GLY A 146 8.68 6.13 5.58
N MET A 147 8.70 5.67 4.33
CA MET A 147 7.60 4.97 3.68
C MET A 147 7.28 3.64 4.38
N GLY A 148 8.28 2.83 4.71
CA GLY A 148 8.08 1.56 5.42
C GLY A 148 7.40 1.76 6.78
N CYS A 149 7.80 2.81 7.51
CA CYS A 149 7.21 3.15 8.81
C CYS A 149 5.78 3.68 8.69
N ALA A 150 5.54 4.66 7.82
CA ALA A 150 4.25 5.34 7.68
C ALA A 150 3.16 4.39 7.13
N ASN A 151 3.45 3.67 6.05
CA ASN A 151 2.46 2.84 5.36
C ASN A 151 2.00 1.64 6.20
N THR A 152 2.92 1.03 6.97
CA THR A 152 2.57 -0.08 7.88
C THR A 152 1.62 0.40 8.98
N SER A 153 1.90 1.56 9.58
CA SER A 153 1.04 2.15 10.61
C SER A 153 -0.30 2.62 10.05
N ALA A 154 -0.32 3.20 8.84
CA ALA A 154 -1.54 3.66 8.18
C ALA A 154 -2.53 2.53 7.92
N LYS A 155 -2.06 1.36 7.48
CA LYS A 155 -2.92 0.18 7.24
C LYS A 155 -3.59 -0.32 8.51
N SER A 156 -2.83 -0.44 9.61
CA SER A 156 -3.38 -0.88 10.90
C SER A 156 -4.36 0.14 11.47
N TYR A 157 -4.01 1.42 11.42
CA TYR A 157 -4.88 2.52 11.86
C TYR A 157 -6.20 2.55 11.09
N LEU A 158 -6.15 2.45 9.76
CA LEU A 158 -7.35 2.41 8.93
C LEU A 158 -8.28 1.25 9.32
N ALA A 159 -7.72 0.05 9.49
CA ALA A 159 -8.50 -1.12 9.87
C ALA A 159 -9.13 -1.02 11.28
N GLU A 160 -8.58 -0.17 12.16
CA GLU A 160 -9.05 0.04 13.53
C GLU A 160 -10.06 1.19 13.67
N ILE A 161 -10.05 2.17 12.74
CA ILE A 161 -10.92 3.37 12.81
C ILE A 161 -12.18 3.23 11.97
N VAL A 162 -12.15 2.43 10.90
CA VAL A 162 -13.28 2.34 9.98
C VAL A 162 -14.34 1.38 10.53
N PRO A 163 -15.65 1.75 10.42
CA PRO A 163 -16.74 0.89 10.82
C PRO A 163 -16.67 -0.50 10.18
N PRO A 164 -17.03 -1.57 10.92
CA PRO A 164 -16.92 -2.96 10.43
C PRO A 164 -17.63 -3.21 9.10
N GLN A 165 -18.78 -2.55 8.86
CA GLN A 165 -19.59 -2.71 7.65
C GLN A 165 -18.89 -2.22 6.39
N THR A 166 -18.12 -1.15 6.49
CA THR A 166 -17.44 -0.49 5.36
C THR A 166 -15.94 -0.76 5.32
N ARG A 167 -15.42 -1.53 6.27
CA ARG A 167 -13.97 -1.82 6.41
C ARG A 167 -13.38 -2.41 5.14
N GLY A 168 -14.07 -3.38 4.51
CA GLY A 168 -13.61 -3.99 3.25
C GLY A 168 -13.47 -2.96 2.13
N PHE A 169 -14.46 -2.09 1.97
CA PHE A 169 -14.43 -1.02 1.00
C PHE A 169 -13.27 -0.04 1.22
N TRP A 170 -13.07 0.44 2.45
CA TRP A 170 -12.03 1.41 2.76
C TRP A 170 -10.61 0.84 2.65
N VAL A 171 -10.41 -0.42 3.05
CA VAL A 171 -9.13 -1.13 2.86
C VAL A 171 -8.86 -1.36 1.37
N GLY A 172 -9.89 -1.71 0.60
CA GLY A 172 -9.80 -1.81 -0.85
C GLY A 172 -9.47 -0.47 -1.50
N LEU A 173 -10.12 0.61 -1.06
CA LEU A 173 -9.86 1.96 -1.53
C LEU A 173 -8.42 2.41 -1.20
N PHE A 174 -7.95 2.14 0.01
CA PHE A 174 -6.56 2.42 0.41
C PHE A 174 -5.56 1.79 -0.57
N ASN A 175 -5.75 0.51 -0.91
CA ASN A 175 -4.88 -0.16 -1.88
C ASN A 175 -5.05 0.41 -3.32
N SER A 176 -6.25 0.85 -3.69
CA SER A 176 -6.50 1.43 -5.01
C SER A 176 -5.89 2.83 -5.17
N LEU A 177 -5.79 3.61 -4.08
CA LEU A 177 -5.16 4.93 -4.07
C LEU A 177 -3.66 4.88 -4.36
N TYR A 178 -3.00 3.75 -4.12
CA TYR A 178 -1.64 3.49 -4.61
C TYR A 178 -1.52 3.75 -6.12
N TYR A 179 -2.50 3.29 -6.91
CA TYR A 179 -2.47 3.48 -8.37
C TYR A 179 -2.79 4.91 -8.79
N ILE A 180 -3.51 5.68 -7.97
CA ILE A 180 -3.70 7.13 -8.20
C ILE A 180 -2.35 7.84 -8.07
N GLY A 181 -1.59 7.56 -7.03
CA GLY A 181 -0.23 8.07 -6.88
C GLY A 181 0.68 7.69 -8.04
N GLN A 182 0.65 6.41 -8.44
CA GLN A 182 1.42 5.92 -9.58
C GLN A 182 1.03 6.63 -10.90
N MET A 183 -0.26 6.85 -11.13
CA MET A 183 -0.77 7.54 -12.31
C MET A 183 -0.40 9.02 -12.30
N SER A 184 -0.48 9.68 -11.15
CA SER A 184 -0.09 11.08 -10.97
C SER A 184 1.40 11.27 -11.27
N ALA A 185 2.27 10.41 -10.76
CA ALA A 185 3.70 10.45 -11.03
C ALA A 185 4.01 10.24 -12.51
N THR A 186 3.48 9.17 -13.11
CA THR A 186 3.77 8.83 -14.51
C THR A 186 3.19 9.85 -15.48
N GLY A 187 1.99 10.37 -15.20
CA GLY A 187 1.36 11.42 -16.00
C GLY A 187 2.15 12.72 -15.97
N MET A 188 2.64 13.12 -14.80
CA MET A 188 3.52 14.28 -14.65
C MET A 188 4.81 14.11 -15.46
N MET A 189 5.42 12.92 -15.41
CA MET A 189 6.66 12.64 -16.13
C MET A 189 6.50 12.64 -17.65
N VAL A 190 5.32 12.35 -18.18
CA VAL A 190 5.02 12.55 -19.60
C VAL A 190 5.11 14.03 -19.98
N ALA A 191 4.65 14.93 -19.12
CA ALA A 191 4.74 16.38 -19.36
C ALA A 191 6.16 16.90 -19.16
N THR A 192 6.77 16.60 -18.01
CA THR A 192 8.11 17.10 -17.64
C THR A 192 9.23 16.50 -18.50
N GLY A 193 9.07 15.27 -18.98
CA GLY A 193 10.03 14.61 -19.85
C GLY A 193 10.27 15.32 -21.17
N ARG A 194 9.35 16.19 -21.59
CA ARG A 194 9.47 17.04 -22.78
C ARG A 194 10.32 18.30 -22.58
N TRP A 195 10.65 18.63 -21.34
CA TRP A 195 11.47 19.81 -21.02
C TRP A 195 12.94 19.51 -21.30
N THR A 196 13.41 19.89 -22.46
CA THR A 196 14.80 19.68 -22.88
C THR A 196 15.73 20.67 -22.18
N GLY A 197 16.87 20.17 -21.68
CA GLY A 197 17.91 21.01 -21.06
C GLY A 197 17.60 21.51 -19.64
N ASN A 198 16.44 21.21 -19.08
CA ASN A 198 16.07 21.67 -17.74
C ASN A 198 16.21 20.54 -16.69
N GLN A 199 16.99 20.79 -15.66
CA GLN A 199 17.17 19.89 -14.52
C GLN A 199 15.85 19.67 -13.72
N LEU A 200 14.95 20.66 -13.78
CA LEU A 200 13.67 20.58 -13.09
C LEU A 200 12.79 19.44 -13.65
N ALA A 201 13.03 18.97 -14.86
CA ALA A 201 12.28 17.89 -15.49
C ALA A 201 12.22 16.60 -14.62
N TRP A 202 13.35 16.21 -14.05
CA TRP A 202 13.44 15.01 -13.19
C TRP A 202 13.33 15.32 -11.69
N ARG A 203 13.60 16.57 -11.27
CA ARG A 203 13.52 17.00 -9.88
C ARG A 203 12.09 17.27 -9.41
N LEU A 204 11.24 17.81 -10.29
CA LEU A 204 9.86 18.17 -9.96
C LEU A 204 9.03 16.97 -9.47
N PRO A 205 9.07 15.79 -10.12
CA PRO A 205 8.37 14.61 -9.61
C PRO A 205 8.80 14.20 -8.19
N LEU A 206 10.09 14.37 -7.84
CA LEU A 206 10.60 14.09 -6.50
C LEU A 206 10.13 15.11 -5.46
N TYR A 207 10.00 16.40 -5.82
CA TYR A 207 9.40 17.39 -4.92
C TYR A 207 7.93 17.15 -4.67
N ILE A 208 7.17 16.79 -5.71
CA ILE A 208 5.73 16.56 -5.60
C ILE A 208 5.43 15.32 -4.77
N GLN A 209 6.34 14.36 -4.73
CA GLN A 209 6.27 13.21 -3.83
C GLN A 209 6.11 13.63 -2.35
N ALA A 210 6.66 14.77 -1.95
CA ALA A 210 6.50 15.27 -0.59
C ALA A 210 5.09 15.84 -0.29
N VAL A 211 4.20 16.01 -1.29
CA VAL A 211 2.89 16.63 -1.09
C VAL A 211 1.92 15.73 -0.32
N PRO A 212 1.66 14.46 -0.72
CA PRO A 212 0.76 13.59 0.05
C PRO A 212 1.30 13.34 1.47
N ALA A 213 2.62 13.14 1.61
CA ALA A 213 3.26 13.01 2.91
C ALA A 213 3.06 14.27 3.76
N GLY A 214 3.19 15.45 3.16
CA GLY A 214 2.95 16.75 3.83
C GLY A 214 1.51 16.92 4.29
N ILE A 215 0.53 16.52 3.48
CA ILE A 215 -0.89 16.52 3.87
C ILE A 215 -1.07 15.62 5.10
N ASN A 216 -0.51 14.42 5.09
CA ASN A 216 -0.62 13.51 6.23
C ASN A 216 0.05 14.11 7.49
N VAL A 217 1.27 14.65 7.39
CA VAL A 217 1.98 15.29 8.50
C VAL A 217 1.15 16.43 9.13
N LEU A 218 0.50 17.26 8.31
CA LEU A 218 -0.29 18.40 8.79
C LEU A 218 -1.58 17.95 9.50
N PHE A 219 -2.24 16.93 9.01
CA PHE A 219 -3.59 16.57 9.44
C PHE A 219 -3.68 15.32 10.33
N VAL A 220 -2.66 14.48 10.41
CA VAL A 220 -2.72 13.22 11.16
C VAL A 220 -3.02 13.41 12.65
N TYR A 221 -2.54 14.50 13.27
CA TYR A 221 -2.83 14.78 14.68
C TYR A 221 -4.22 15.36 14.91
N LEU A 222 -4.92 15.81 13.88
CA LEU A 222 -6.34 16.18 13.97
C LEU A 222 -7.25 14.94 13.92
N CYS A 223 -6.74 13.81 13.43
CA CYS A 223 -7.44 12.55 13.46
C CYS A 223 -7.49 12.00 14.91
N PRO A 224 -8.54 11.28 15.33
CA PRO A 224 -8.58 10.61 16.64
C PRO A 224 -7.52 9.52 16.72
N GLU A 225 -7.12 9.11 17.91
CA GLU A 225 -6.23 7.95 18.06
C GLU A 225 -7.03 6.65 17.95
N SER A 226 -6.33 5.54 17.67
CA SER A 226 -6.97 4.23 17.56
C SER A 226 -7.70 3.82 18.84
N PRO A 227 -8.98 3.39 18.76
CA PRO A 227 -9.71 2.88 19.93
C PRO A 227 -9.03 1.68 20.57
N ARG A 228 -8.42 0.80 19.80
CA ARG A 228 -7.69 -0.39 20.31
C ARG A 228 -6.46 0.02 21.11
N TRP A 229 -5.72 0.99 20.62
CA TRP A 229 -4.56 1.50 21.33
C TRP A 229 -4.95 2.22 22.62
N LEU A 230 -5.99 3.05 22.58
CA LEU A 230 -6.52 3.75 23.76
C LEU A 230 -6.94 2.73 24.84
N TYR A 231 -7.67 1.69 24.45
CA TYR A 231 -8.09 0.62 25.35
C TYR A 231 -6.89 -0.11 25.97
N ALA A 232 -5.92 -0.50 25.15
CA ALA A 232 -4.71 -1.21 25.59
C ALA A 232 -3.84 -0.39 26.57
N ASN A 233 -3.95 0.95 26.50
CA ASN A 233 -3.25 1.87 27.42
C ASN A 233 -4.13 2.31 28.63
N GLY A 234 -5.24 1.64 28.89
CA GLY A 234 -6.10 1.90 30.04
C GLY A 234 -7.06 3.10 29.89
N ARG A 235 -7.07 3.75 28.71
CA ARG A 235 -7.93 4.93 28.40
C ARG A 235 -9.28 4.48 27.82
N LYS A 236 -10.02 3.65 28.58
CA LYS A 236 -11.24 2.97 28.11
C LYS A 236 -12.34 3.97 27.73
N ASP A 237 -12.51 5.03 28.50
CA ASP A 237 -13.57 6.03 28.25
C ASP A 237 -13.32 6.81 26.96
N GLU A 238 -12.08 7.13 26.65
CA GLU A 238 -11.70 7.77 25.41
C GLU A 238 -11.85 6.84 24.20
N ALA A 239 -11.51 5.55 24.35
CA ALA A 239 -11.75 4.55 23.32
C ALA A 239 -13.23 4.45 22.98
N ARG A 240 -14.09 4.42 24.01
CA ARG A 240 -15.56 4.43 23.87
C ARG A 240 -16.06 5.69 23.20
N ALA A 241 -15.53 6.85 23.58
CA ALA A 241 -15.89 8.14 22.96
C ALA A 241 -15.53 8.21 21.48
N VAL A 242 -14.36 7.67 21.10
CA VAL A 242 -13.94 7.61 19.67
C VAL A 242 -14.84 6.67 18.89
N LEU A 243 -15.15 5.47 19.41
CA LEU A 243 -16.08 4.54 18.77
C LEU A 243 -17.47 5.14 18.61
N ALA A 244 -18.02 5.77 19.67
CA ALA A 244 -19.31 6.44 19.60
C ALA A 244 -19.32 7.52 18.52
N LYS A 245 -18.27 8.33 18.45
CA LYS A 245 -18.13 9.41 17.47
C LYS A 245 -18.06 8.91 16.02
N LEU A 246 -17.40 7.77 15.78
CA LEU A 246 -17.13 7.29 14.42
C LEU A 246 -18.17 6.25 13.93
N HIS A 247 -18.71 5.42 14.83
CA HIS A 247 -19.52 4.26 14.46
C HIS A 247 -21.00 4.38 14.86
N SER A 248 -21.35 5.19 15.88
CA SER A 248 -22.76 5.40 16.28
C SER A 248 -23.40 6.58 15.55
N GLY A 249 -24.60 6.37 15.03
CA GLY A 249 -25.41 7.42 14.40
C GLY A 249 -25.85 8.51 15.37
N THR A 250 -26.06 8.16 16.64
CA THR A 250 -26.56 9.05 17.72
C THR A 250 -25.47 9.65 18.57
N ASN A 251 -24.20 9.18 18.43
CA ASN A 251 -23.07 9.51 19.33
C ASN A 251 -23.30 9.04 20.78
N ASP A 252 -24.10 7.99 20.94
CA ASP A 252 -24.32 7.38 22.22
C ASP A 252 -23.13 6.47 22.58
N HIS A 253 -22.53 6.72 23.72
CA HIS A 253 -21.41 5.95 24.24
C HIS A 253 -21.82 4.52 24.63
N TYR A 254 -23.11 4.26 24.79
CA TYR A 254 -23.68 2.97 25.16
C TYR A 254 -24.53 2.36 24.02
N SER A 255 -24.36 2.86 22.80
CA SER A 255 -24.98 2.23 21.62
C SER A 255 -24.60 0.76 21.52
N PRO A 256 -25.54 -0.14 21.14
CA PRO A 256 -25.28 -1.57 21.00
C PRO A 256 -24.07 -1.90 20.11
N VAL A 257 -23.82 -1.09 19.07
CA VAL A 257 -22.66 -1.23 18.19
C VAL A 257 -21.36 -0.95 18.95
N VAL A 258 -21.33 0.12 19.75
CA VAL A 258 -20.16 0.51 20.54
C VAL A 258 -19.86 -0.53 21.62
N GLU A 259 -20.89 -1.09 22.26
CA GLU A 259 -20.70 -2.13 23.27
C GLU A 259 -20.10 -3.42 22.69
N ILE A 260 -20.62 -3.90 21.56
CA ILE A 260 -20.09 -5.11 20.90
C ILE A 260 -18.64 -4.89 20.46
N GLU A 261 -18.31 -3.72 19.94
CA GLU A 261 -16.93 -3.43 19.53
C GLU A 261 -15.99 -3.29 20.73
N MET A 262 -16.45 -2.73 21.85
CA MET A 262 -15.67 -2.68 23.08
C MET A 262 -15.44 -4.08 23.66
N GLU A 263 -16.47 -4.96 23.65
CA GLU A 263 -16.32 -6.37 24.02
C GLU A 263 -15.29 -7.09 23.14
N GLU A 264 -15.32 -6.84 21.83
CA GLU A 264 -14.37 -7.43 20.89
C GLU A 264 -12.92 -6.95 21.16
N ILE A 265 -12.76 -5.66 21.46
CA ILE A 265 -11.45 -5.08 21.80
C ILE A 265 -10.94 -5.67 23.12
N GLU A 266 -11.81 -5.81 24.14
CA GLU A 266 -11.47 -6.39 25.43
C GLU A 266 -11.05 -7.85 25.31
N GLU A 267 -11.83 -8.66 24.58
CA GLU A 267 -11.52 -10.07 24.34
C GLU A 267 -10.15 -10.23 23.65
N LYS A 268 -9.91 -9.46 22.58
CA LYS A 268 -8.64 -9.51 21.85
C LYS A 268 -7.48 -9.02 22.72
N THR A 269 -7.66 -7.97 23.48
CA THR A 269 -6.61 -7.45 24.36
C THR A 269 -6.30 -8.41 25.50
N SER A 270 -7.30 -9.10 26.05
CA SER A 270 -7.10 -10.12 27.07
C SER A 270 -6.41 -11.38 26.53
N LEU A 271 -6.73 -11.81 25.30
CA LEU A 271 -6.10 -12.95 24.63
C LEU A 271 -4.65 -12.67 24.22
N ASP A 272 -4.35 -11.44 23.78
CA ASP A 272 -2.99 -11.01 23.44
C ASP A 272 -2.07 -10.89 24.67
N GLY A 273 -2.63 -10.97 25.87
CA GLY A 273 -1.94 -11.04 27.15
C GLY A 273 -1.14 -9.78 27.51
N ALA A 274 -0.93 -9.60 28.82
CA ALA A 274 -0.09 -8.53 29.37
C ALA A 274 1.43 -8.68 29.04
N ASP A 275 1.83 -9.73 28.35
CA ASP A 275 3.21 -10.08 28.01
C ASP A 275 3.56 -9.76 26.55
N LYS A 276 3.18 -8.57 26.07
CA LYS A 276 3.62 -8.07 24.76
C LYS A 276 5.13 -7.73 24.80
N ARG A 277 5.96 -8.76 24.86
CA ARG A 277 7.39 -8.59 24.56
C ARG A 277 7.52 -8.54 23.05
N PHE A 278 7.80 -7.37 22.52
CA PHE A 278 8.08 -7.10 21.10
C PHE A 278 9.01 -8.15 20.45
N TRP A 279 9.89 -8.75 21.22
CA TRP A 279 10.86 -9.75 20.78
C TRP A 279 10.37 -11.20 20.90
N ASP A 280 9.14 -11.44 21.33
CA ASP A 280 8.65 -12.82 21.51
C ASP A 280 8.13 -13.41 20.19
N ILE A 281 9.06 -13.68 19.29
CA ILE A 281 8.82 -14.40 18.04
C ILE A 281 8.29 -15.83 18.31
N ARG A 282 8.49 -16.36 19.54
CA ARG A 282 8.04 -17.71 19.89
C ARG A 282 6.53 -17.88 19.78
N SER A 283 5.76 -16.81 20.01
CA SER A 283 4.31 -16.81 19.86
C SER A 283 3.86 -17.15 18.42
N LEU A 284 4.63 -16.75 17.40
CA LEU A 284 4.33 -16.99 16.00
C LEU A 284 4.48 -18.47 15.58
N ILE A 285 5.25 -19.25 16.34
CA ILE A 285 5.56 -20.65 16.03
C ILE A 285 5.18 -21.62 17.15
N ARG A 286 4.52 -21.14 18.20
CA ARG A 286 4.23 -21.92 19.42
C ARG A 286 3.23 -23.05 19.14
N THR A 287 2.13 -22.79 18.45
CA THR A 287 1.13 -23.81 18.13
C THR A 287 1.19 -24.22 16.64
N ALA A 288 0.65 -25.41 16.32
CA ALA A 288 0.55 -25.84 14.92
C ALA A 288 -0.30 -24.87 14.07
N SER A 289 -1.32 -24.24 14.67
CA SER A 289 -2.16 -23.24 14.03
C SER A 289 -1.38 -21.96 13.74
N ASP A 290 -0.54 -21.49 14.69
CA ASP A 290 0.24 -20.26 14.52
C ASP A 290 1.32 -20.48 13.46
N ARG A 291 2.00 -21.64 13.47
CA ARG A 291 2.95 -22.01 12.41
C ARG A 291 2.33 -22.03 11.02
N TYR A 292 1.12 -22.59 10.89
CA TYR A 292 0.41 -22.61 9.62
C TYR A 292 0.03 -21.19 9.14
N ARG A 293 -0.47 -20.35 10.05
CA ARG A 293 -0.84 -18.95 9.74
C ARG A 293 0.39 -18.13 9.34
N THR A 294 1.46 -18.21 10.13
CA THR A 294 2.72 -17.51 9.85
C THR A 294 3.35 -18.02 8.56
N GLY A 295 3.41 -19.33 8.36
CA GLY A 295 3.90 -19.92 7.12
C GLY A 295 3.10 -19.49 5.89
N SER A 296 1.77 -19.46 5.99
CA SER A 296 0.91 -19.00 4.90
C SER A 296 1.14 -17.53 4.58
N ALA A 297 1.27 -16.66 5.58
CA ALA A 297 1.55 -15.23 5.39
C ALA A 297 2.91 -15.00 4.72
N VAL A 298 3.95 -15.70 5.16
CA VAL A 298 5.30 -15.65 4.56
C VAL A 298 5.27 -16.14 3.13
N MET A 299 4.60 -17.25 2.84
CA MET A 299 4.50 -17.81 1.49
C MET A 299 3.76 -16.86 0.53
N VAL A 300 2.66 -16.23 0.96
CA VAL A 300 1.96 -15.23 0.15
C VAL A 300 2.86 -14.04 -0.14
N GLY A 301 3.62 -13.55 0.84
CA GLY A 301 4.60 -12.48 0.64
C GLY A 301 5.69 -12.85 -0.36
N ILE A 302 6.27 -14.05 -0.23
CA ILE A 302 7.31 -14.56 -1.15
C ILE A 302 6.74 -14.69 -2.57
N PHE A 303 5.60 -15.33 -2.75
CA PHE A 303 5.00 -15.52 -4.08
C PHE A 303 4.60 -14.18 -4.72
N GLY A 304 4.10 -13.23 -3.93
CA GLY A 304 3.80 -11.88 -4.40
C GLY A 304 5.01 -11.20 -5.03
N GLN A 305 6.18 -11.29 -4.40
CA GLN A 305 7.41 -10.68 -4.93
C GLN A 305 8.05 -11.51 -6.05
N LEU A 306 8.10 -12.85 -5.93
CA LEU A 306 8.65 -13.75 -6.96
C LEU A 306 7.82 -13.76 -8.24
N SER A 307 6.56 -13.30 -8.23
CA SER A 307 5.76 -13.08 -9.44
C SER A 307 6.41 -12.09 -10.42
N GLY A 308 7.48 -11.39 -10.00
CA GLY A 308 8.25 -10.46 -10.81
C GLY A 308 7.54 -9.12 -11.05
N ASN A 309 6.53 -8.78 -10.24
CA ASN A 309 5.83 -7.50 -10.35
C ASN A 309 6.78 -6.30 -10.18
N GLY A 310 7.71 -6.37 -9.22
CA GLY A 310 8.72 -5.34 -9.01
C GLY A 310 9.63 -5.14 -10.23
N MET A 311 10.03 -6.22 -10.91
CA MET A 311 10.84 -6.13 -12.13
C MET A 311 10.12 -5.32 -13.21
N VAL A 312 8.85 -5.60 -13.45
CA VAL A 312 8.08 -4.86 -14.47
C VAL A 312 7.85 -3.42 -14.05
N THR A 313 7.51 -3.17 -12.78
CA THR A 313 7.21 -1.82 -12.30
C THR A 313 8.44 -0.90 -12.37
N TYR A 314 9.60 -1.36 -11.91
CA TYR A 314 10.81 -0.54 -11.84
C TYR A 314 11.58 -0.48 -13.16
N PHE A 315 11.61 -1.56 -13.94
CA PHE A 315 12.42 -1.66 -15.14
C PHE A 315 11.61 -1.66 -16.45
N LEU A 316 10.33 -1.25 -16.41
CA LEU A 316 9.48 -1.17 -17.60
C LEU A 316 10.12 -0.33 -18.73
N PRO A 317 10.72 0.86 -18.49
CA PRO A 317 11.36 1.63 -19.55
C PRO A 317 12.56 0.90 -20.21
N VAL A 318 13.30 0.13 -19.41
CA VAL A 318 14.42 -0.70 -19.89
C VAL A 318 13.92 -1.82 -20.81
N LEU A 319 12.87 -2.53 -20.36
CA LEU A 319 12.23 -3.59 -21.14
C LEU A 319 11.66 -3.04 -22.46
N LEU A 320 11.07 -1.85 -22.45
CA LEU A 320 10.59 -1.15 -23.63
C LEU A 320 11.75 -0.79 -24.59
N GLY A 321 12.91 -0.42 -24.02
CA GLY A 321 14.14 -0.16 -24.79
C GLY A 321 14.66 -1.41 -25.48
N GLN A 322 14.72 -2.56 -24.78
CA GLN A 322 15.11 -3.85 -25.37
C GLN A 322 14.16 -4.31 -26.48
N ALA A 323 12.88 -3.96 -26.38
CA ALA A 323 11.88 -4.23 -27.42
C ALA A 323 11.89 -3.21 -28.59
N GLY A 324 12.96 -2.41 -28.72
CA GLY A 324 13.14 -1.49 -29.85
C GLY A 324 12.45 -0.13 -29.70
N ILE A 325 11.84 0.18 -28.54
CA ILE A 325 11.25 1.49 -28.28
C ILE A 325 12.31 2.40 -27.66
N THR A 326 12.99 3.18 -28.49
CA THR A 326 14.11 4.04 -28.08
C THR A 326 13.67 5.46 -27.70
N SER A 327 12.49 5.90 -28.13
CA SER A 327 11.97 7.24 -27.87
C SER A 327 11.56 7.39 -26.40
N GLN A 328 12.15 8.39 -25.69
CA GLN A 328 11.81 8.72 -24.30
C GLN A 328 10.31 9.01 -24.14
N ASP A 329 9.72 9.81 -25.01
CA ASP A 329 8.31 10.21 -24.96
C ASP A 329 7.38 8.99 -25.05
N LYS A 330 7.68 8.03 -25.95
CA LYS A 330 6.94 6.77 -26.07
C LYS A 330 7.10 5.89 -24.81
N LYS A 331 8.30 5.80 -24.24
CA LYS A 331 8.53 5.04 -22.99
C LYS A 331 7.71 5.60 -21.85
N LEU A 332 7.73 6.92 -21.60
CA LEU A 332 6.98 7.58 -20.55
C LEU A 332 5.46 7.46 -20.76
N THR A 333 4.98 7.67 -21.97
CA THR A 333 3.55 7.51 -22.31
C THR A 333 3.08 6.05 -22.08
N LEU A 334 3.86 5.06 -22.47
CA LEU A 334 3.52 3.66 -22.25
C LEU A 334 3.54 3.29 -20.75
N THR A 335 4.43 3.89 -19.98
CA THR A 335 4.46 3.72 -18.51
C THR A 335 3.22 4.35 -17.88
N PHE A 336 2.77 5.50 -18.36
CA PHE A 336 1.52 6.11 -17.90
C PHE A 336 0.29 5.24 -18.23
N VAL A 337 0.18 4.75 -19.48
CA VAL A 337 -0.90 3.84 -19.89
C VAL A 337 -0.91 2.57 -19.03
N ASN A 338 0.28 2.05 -18.68
CA ASN A 338 0.40 0.93 -17.76
C ASN A 338 -0.19 1.25 -16.37
N SER A 339 0.06 2.45 -15.84
CA SER A 339 -0.48 2.89 -14.54
C SER A 339 -2.00 3.01 -14.56
N VAL A 340 -2.56 3.56 -15.66
CA VAL A 340 -4.02 3.66 -15.83
C VAL A 340 -4.66 2.27 -15.91
N THR A 341 -4.10 1.35 -16.69
CA THR A 341 -4.62 -0.01 -16.80
C THR A 341 -4.53 -0.77 -15.47
N SER A 342 -3.47 -0.53 -14.68
CA SER A 342 -3.32 -1.11 -13.35
C SER A 342 -4.40 -0.62 -12.38
N MET A 343 -4.71 0.69 -12.41
CA MET A 343 -5.79 1.27 -11.60
C MET A 343 -7.15 0.64 -11.95
N VAL A 344 -7.47 0.52 -13.24
CA VAL A 344 -8.71 -0.15 -13.68
C VAL A 344 -8.75 -1.59 -13.20
N GLY A 345 -7.63 -2.32 -13.29
CA GLY A 345 -7.51 -3.68 -12.78
C GLY A 345 -7.76 -3.78 -11.27
N ALA A 346 -7.18 -2.87 -10.47
CA ALA A 346 -7.37 -2.83 -9.04
C ALA A 346 -8.84 -2.57 -8.65
N LEU A 347 -9.51 -1.65 -9.34
CA LEU A 347 -10.93 -1.36 -9.11
C LEU A 347 -11.82 -2.55 -9.46
N ILE A 348 -11.57 -3.22 -10.58
CA ILE A 348 -12.29 -4.45 -10.97
C ILE A 348 -12.02 -5.55 -9.93
N GLY A 349 -10.76 -5.73 -9.52
CA GLY A 349 -10.38 -6.72 -8.52
C GLY A 349 -11.09 -6.52 -7.18
N SER A 350 -11.12 -5.29 -6.69
CA SER A 350 -11.81 -4.95 -5.44
C SER A 350 -13.32 -5.17 -5.51
N ALA A 351 -13.94 -4.95 -6.67
CA ALA A 351 -15.38 -5.19 -6.87
C ALA A 351 -15.73 -6.69 -6.98
N VAL A 352 -14.81 -7.49 -7.48
CA VAL A 352 -15.01 -8.92 -7.77
C VAL A 352 -14.65 -9.82 -6.58
N ILE A 353 -13.77 -9.36 -5.68
CA ILE A 353 -13.24 -10.16 -4.56
C ILE A 353 -14.33 -10.70 -3.63
N ASP A 354 -15.37 -9.89 -3.40
CA ASP A 354 -16.48 -10.27 -2.51
C ASP A 354 -17.44 -11.29 -3.17
N ARG A 355 -17.47 -11.34 -4.51
CA ARG A 355 -18.32 -12.28 -5.28
C ARG A 355 -17.66 -13.63 -5.53
N LEU A 356 -16.40 -13.62 -5.98
CA LEU A 356 -15.67 -14.86 -6.32
C LEU A 356 -14.94 -15.49 -5.13
N GLY A 357 -14.71 -14.72 -4.08
CA GLY A 357 -13.93 -15.14 -2.92
C GLY A 357 -12.43 -15.10 -3.17
N ARG A 358 -11.69 -14.87 -2.11
CA ARG A 358 -10.23 -14.64 -2.13
C ARG A 358 -9.42 -15.79 -2.73
N ARG A 359 -9.81 -17.03 -2.45
CA ARG A 359 -9.09 -18.22 -2.92
C ARG A 359 -9.21 -18.42 -4.44
N ALA A 360 -10.43 -18.29 -4.98
CA ALA A 360 -10.67 -18.43 -6.41
C ALA A 360 -9.96 -17.35 -7.21
N LEU A 361 -9.97 -16.10 -6.70
CA LEU A 361 -9.30 -14.97 -7.31
C LEU A 361 -7.78 -15.18 -7.35
N LEU A 362 -7.15 -15.60 -6.23
CA LEU A 362 -5.71 -15.89 -6.16
C LEU A 362 -5.30 -16.99 -7.15
N LEU A 363 -6.02 -18.09 -7.21
CA LEU A 363 -5.70 -19.19 -8.12
C LEU A 363 -5.89 -18.79 -9.59
N GLY A 364 -7.01 -18.14 -9.91
CA GLY A 364 -7.32 -17.70 -11.27
C GLY A 364 -6.29 -16.71 -11.82
N SER A 365 -5.96 -15.71 -11.01
CA SER A 365 -4.98 -14.68 -11.41
C SER A 365 -3.56 -15.23 -11.53
N THR A 366 -3.13 -16.14 -10.64
CA THR A 366 -1.81 -16.78 -10.74
C THR A 366 -1.72 -17.66 -12.00
N THR A 367 -2.76 -18.42 -12.30
CA THR A 367 -2.81 -19.26 -13.53
C THR A 367 -2.74 -18.36 -14.77
N MET A 368 -3.52 -17.28 -14.80
CA MET A 368 -3.51 -16.35 -15.93
C MET A 368 -2.15 -15.63 -16.08
N LEU A 369 -1.49 -15.30 -14.95
CA LEU A 369 -0.13 -14.75 -14.95
C LEU A 369 0.88 -15.71 -15.59
N ILE A 370 0.83 -17.01 -15.26
CA ILE A 370 1.71 -18.03 -15.84
C ILE A 370 1.49 -18.12 -17.35
N CYS A 371 0.24 -18.15 -17.81
CA CYS A 371 -0.09 -18.19 -19.24
C CYS A 371 0.46 -16.97 -19.99
N ILE A 372 0.27 -15.75 -19.44
CA ILE A 372 0.76 -14.53 -20.07
C ILE A 372 2.30 -14.49 -20.10
N LEU A 373 2.97 -14.90 -19.01
CA LEU A 373 4.42 -14.99 -19.01
C LEU A 373 4.93 -15.97 -20.06
N GLY A 374 4.29 -17.13 -20.21
CA GLY A 374 4.61 -18.10 -21.26
C GLY A 374 4.49 -17.50 -22.68
N ILE A 375 3.42 -16.74 -22.92
CA ILE A 375 3.22 -16.05 -24.21
C ILE A 375 4.32 -14.99 -24.44
N ILE A 376 4.65 -14.18 -23.42
CA ILE A 376 5.71 -13.16 -23.51
C ILE A 376 7.05 -13.81 -23.84
N ILE A 377 7.41 -14.88 -23.13
CA ILE A 377 8.67 -15.61 -23.36
C ILE A 377 8.69 -16.20 -24.78
N GLY A 378 7.59 -16.81 -25.22
CA GLY A 378 7.46 -17.34 -26.58
C GLY A 378 7.63 -16.27 -27.67
N LEU A 379 7.04 -15.09 -27.47
CA LEU A 379 7.16 -13.96 -28.39
C LEU A 379 8.55 -13.30 -28.41
N LEU A 380 9.23 -13.28 -27.26
CA LEU A 380 10.61 -12.76 -27.18
C LEU A 380 11.65 -13.74 -27.68
N SER A 381 11.37 -15.06 -27.65
CA SER A 381 12.27 -16.09 -28.15
C SER A 381 12.16 -16.31 -29.66
N SER A 382 11.08 -15.86 -30.30
CA SER A 382 10.93 -15.93 -31.75
C SER A 382 11.71 -14.76 -32.39
N ASP A 383 12.79 -15.12 -33.09
CA ASP A 383 13.78 -14.20 -33.65
C ASP A 383 13.22 -13.00 -34.44
N GLY A 384 13.64 -11.81 -34.02
CA GLY A 384 13.97 -10.69 -34.92
C GLY A 384 12.83 -9.85 -35.50
N ASN A 385 11.55 -10.10 -35.28
CA ASN A 385 10.50 -9.28 -35.87
C ASN A 385 9.98 -8.26 -34.86
N SER A 386 10.32 -6.98 -35.04
CA SER A 386 9.93 -5.86 -34.15
C SER A 386 8.43 -5.77 -33.85
N ARG A 387 7.57 -6.31 -34.71
CA ARG A 387 6.12 -6.38 -34.49
C ARG A 387 5.72 -7.42 -33.42
N GLN A 388 6.45 -8.54 -33.34
CA GLN A 388 6.19 -9.61 -32.34
C GLN A 388 6.67 -9.20 -30.95
N ALA A 389 7.81 -8.52 -30.86
CA ALA A 389 8.28 -7.92 -29.60
C ALA A 389 7.30 -6.87 -29.06
N ASN A 390 6.73 -6.04 -29.95
CA ASN A 390 5.70 -5.07 -29.57
C ASN A 390 4.38 -5.74 -29.09
N ALA A 391 4.01 -6.88 -29.67
CA ALA A 391 2.88 -7.68 -29.19
C ALA A 391 3.16 -8.27 -27.80
N GLY A 392 4.36 -8.80 -27.55
CA GLY A 392 4.78 -9.29 -26.22
C GLY A 392 4.67 -8.22 -25.14
N ILE A 393 5.02 -6.97 -25.47
CA ILE A 393 4.87 -5.82 -24.55
C ILE A 393 3.39 -5.44 -24.36
N ALA A 394 2.56 -5.52 -25.38
CA ALA A 394 1.13 -5.33 -25.23
C ALA A 394 0.52 -6.36 -24.27
N PHE A 395 0.96 -7.63 -24.34
CA PHE A 395 0.57 -8.67 -23.40
C PHE A 395 1.13 -8.45 -21.99
N SER A 396 2.30 -7.82 -21.83
CA SER A 396 2.81 -7.47 -20.50
C SER A 396 1.91 -6.47 -19.75
N LYS A 397 1.17 -5.63 -20.47
CA LYS A 397 0.14 -4.73 -19.90
C LYS A 397 -1.02 -5.50 -19.30
N TRP A 398 -1.46 -6.58 -19.95
CA TRP A 398 -2.48 -7.48 -19.41
C TRP A 398 -2.03 -8.18 -18.13
N ARG A 399 -0.73 -8.49 -18.04
CA ARG A 399 -0.11 -9.02 -16.82
C ARG A 399 -0.29 -8.08 -15.64
N VAL A 400 -0.01 -6.78 -15.81
CA VAL A 400 -0.14 -5.78 -14.75
C VAL A 400 -1.58 -5.65 -14.31
N LEU A 401 -2.54 -5.65 -15.25
CA LEU A 401 -3.96 -5.65 -14.93
C LEU A 401 -4.33 -6.82 -14.02
N ILE A 402 -3.81 -8.02 -14.30
CA ILE A 402 -4.10 -9.23 -13.53
C ILE A 402 -3.40 -9.23 -12.17
N THR A 403 -2.14 -8.74 -12.11
CA THR A 403 -1.43 -8.60 -10.83
C THR A 403 -2.11 -7.58 -9.93
N SER A 404 -2.66 -6.50 -10.50
CA SER A 404 -3.42 -5.50 -9.75
C SER A 404 -4.75 -6.02 -9.19
N VAL A 405 -5.29 -7.10 -9.76
CA VAL A 405 -6.45 -7.83 -9.24
C VAL A 405 -6.07 -8.74 -8.07
N LEU A 406 -4.78 -9.11 -7.96
CA LEU A 406 -4.26 -10.02 -6.93
C LEU A 406 -3.91 -9.33 -5.61
N PHE A 407 -3.50 -8.08 -5.66
CA PHE A 407 -3.02 -7.27 -4.53
C PHE A 407 -3.91 -6.07 -4.27
#